data_5ec68c1349c6e7642cb07a7697ae98da
#
_entry.id   5ec68c1349c6e7642cb07a7697ae98da
#
_cell.length_a   1.000
_cell.length_b   1.000
_cell.length_c   1.000
_cell.angle_alpha   90.00
_cell.angle_beta   90.00
_cell.angle_gamma   90.00
#
_symmetry.space_group_name_H-M   'P 1'
#
loop_
_entity.id
_entity.type
_entity.pdbx_description
1 polymer ?
#
loop_
_entity_poly.entity_id
_entity_poly.type
_entity_poly.pdbx_seq_one_letter_code
_entity_poly.pdbx_strand_id
1 'polypeptide(L)'
;MVRMTVNASPLIIPLWADLLAIAVGSVQGAMFAAQFRDRRLDLTGIALIGIAAGTGGGLFRDLMLNEIPVALQLNWYLMVAVGAALLGMLLERLFQRLGSVITGLDALTIGLFCAIGTTKALTLGLPEIPAIFVGVLSAVGGSILRDLLLNLPIALMHVGSLYAIAAVAGAGTLVSLVALGVPMFVAAVLCVGVTFGVRVLAVLFKWSLPEQRRLERMPRWRRRSARR
;
A
#
# COMPACT_ATOMS: atom_id res chain seq x y z
N MET A 1 -13.58 17.37 25.40
CA MET A 1 -14.06 16.75 24.16
C MET A 1 -14.30 17.88 23.15
N VAL A 2 -13.23 18.30 22.46
CA VAL A 2 -13.28 19.41 21.50
C VAL A 2 -13.72 18.83 20.15
N ARG A 3 -14.98 19.08 19.79
CA ARG A 3 -15.43 18.88 18.41
C ARG A 3 -14.77 19.94 17.54
N MET A 4 -13.67 19.61 16.88
CA MET A 4 -13.22 20.39 15.74
C MET A 4 -14.26 20.24 14.64
N THR A 5 -15.14 21.22 14.47
CA THR A 5 -15.95 21.36 13.28
C THR A 5 -15.00 21.78 12.15
N VAL A 6 -14.42 20.79 11.49
CA VAL A 6 -13.77 21.02 10.21
C VAL A 6 -14.89 21.37 9.23
N ASN A 7 -15.00 22.65 8.87
CA ASN A 7 -15.75 23.08 7.69
C ASN A 7 -15.05 22.54 6.44
N ALA A 8 -15.10 21.24 6.25
CA ALA A 8 -14.65 20.59 5.05
C ALA A 8 -15.85 20.62 4.07
N SER A 9 -15.80 21.50 3.06
CA SER A 9 -16.42 21.15 1.79
C SER A 9 -16.05 19.70 1.50
N PRO A 10 -16.99 18.83 1.08
CA PRO A 10 -16.68 17.43 0.82
C PRO A 10 -15.62 17.39 -0.28
N LEU A 11 -14.37 17.24 0.10
CA LEU A 11 -13.28 16.93 -0.83
C LEU A 11 -13.52 15.50 -1.27
N ILE A 12 -14.41 15.36 -2.25
CA ILE A 12 -14.57 14.13 -3.01
C ILE A 12 -13.18 13.85 -3.57
N ILE A 13 -12.60 12.71 -3.18
CA ILE A 13 -11.34 12.26 -3.78
C ILE A 13 -11.54 12.31 -5.29
N PRO A 14 -10.71 13.07 -6.04
CA PRO A 14 -10.94 13.20 -7.46
C PRO A 14 -10.91 11.82 -8.12
N LEU A 15 -11.91 11.50 -8.94
CA LEU A 15 -12.00 10.22 -9.64
C LEU A 15 -10.69 9.84 -10.34
N TRP A 16 -10.01 10.82 -10.94
CA TRP A 16 -8.73 10.58 -11.61
C TRP A 16 -7.64 10.05 -10.67
N ALA A 17 -7.62 10.48 -9.39
CA ALA A 17 -6.61 10.04 -8.42
C ALA A 17 -6.83 8.58 -8.02
N ASP A 18 -8.08 8.18 -7.77
CA ASP A 18 -8.45 6.78 -7.51
C ASP A 18 -8.14 5.89 -8.73
N LEU A 19 -8.52 6.33 -9.94
CA LEU A 19 -8.23 5.60 -11.17
C LEU A 19 -6.73 5.47 -11.44
N LEU A 20 -5.95 6.52 -11.14
CA LEU A 20 -4.50 6.49 -11.25
C LEU A 20 -3.89 5.45 -10.29
N ALA A 21 -4.33 5.44 -9.03
CA ALA A 21 -3.85 4.48 -8.04
C ALA A 21 -4.13 3.03 -8.49
N ILE A 22 -5.34 2.76 -9.00
CA ILE A 22 -5.72 1.46 -9.54
C ILE A 22 -4.90 1.10 -10.78
N ALA A 23 -4.72 2.05 -11.71
CA ALA A 23 -3.93 1.80 -12.91
C ALA A 23 -2.48 1.43 -12.57
N VAL A 24 -1.81 2.23 -11.74
CA VAL A 24 -0.43 1.97 -11.30
C VAL A 24 -0.33 0.64 -10.56
N GLY A 25 -1.27 0.37 -9.63
CA GLY A 25 -1.33 -0.87 -8.87
C GLY A 25 -1.57 -2.11 -9.75
N SER A 26 -2.46 -2.01 -10.75
CA SER A 26 -2.75 -3.12 -11.68
C SER A 26 -1.58 -3.39 -12.63
N VAL A 27 -0.92 -2.35 -13.16
CA VAL A 27 0.31 -2.50 -13.96
C VAL A 27 1.39 -3.18 -13.13
N GLN A 28 1.66 -2.67 -11.93
CA GLN A 28 2.69 -3.21 -11.03
C GLN A 28 2.39 -4.67 -10.63
N GLY A 29 1.14 -4.97 -10.27
CA GLY A 29 0.71 -6.32 -9.91
C GLY A 29 0.86 -7.32 -11.04
N ALA A 30 0.46 -6.95 -12.27
CA ALA A 30 0.60 -7.79 -13.45
C ALA A 30 2.08 -7.99 -13.84
N MET A 31 2.89 -6.93 -13.83
CA MET A 31 4.34 -7.02 -14.08
C MET A 31 5.02 -7.93 -13.06
N PHE A 32 4.64 -7.81 -11.78
CA PHE A 32 5.18 -8.65 -10.72
C PHE A 32 4.79 -10.12 -10.92
N ALA A 33 3.51 -10.41 -11.20
CA ALA A 33 3.02 -11.78 -11.44
C ALA A 33 3.69 -12.43 -12.66
N ALA A 34 3.92 -11.67 -13.73
CA ALA A 34 4.54 -12.16 -14.96
C ALA A 34 6.01 -12.60 -14.77
N GLN A 35 6.69 -12.18 -13.70
CA GLN A 35 8.06 -12.63 -13.39
C GLN A 35 8.11 -14.08 -12.91
N PHE A 36 7.00 -14.65 -12.42
CA PHE A 36 6.95 -16.02 -11.88
C PHE A 36 6.70 -17.06 -12.97
N ARG A 37 7.65 -17.23 -13.89
CA ARG A 37 7.58 -18.14 -15.02
C ARG A 37 7.41 -19.62 -14.60
N ASP A 38 7.97 -20.00 -13.47
CA ASP A 38 7.92 -21.38 -12.95
C ASP A 38 6.51 -21.80 -12.53
N ARG A 39 5.60 -20.87 -12.27
CA ARG A 39 4.23 -21.12 -11.82
C ARG A 39 3.25 -21.38 -12.96
N ARG A 40 3.69 -21.35 -14.23
CA ARG A 40 2.86 -21.57 -15.43
C ARG A 40 1.56 -20.79 -15.42
N LEU A 41 1.62 -19.53 -14.93
CA LEU A 41 0.45 -18.65 -14.97
C LEU A 41 0.11 -18.36 -16.43
N ASP A 42 -1.16 -18.52 -16.78
CA ASP A 42 -1.68 -18.08 -18.07
C ASP A 42 -1.93 -16.56 -18.04
N LEU A 43 -2.26 -16.02 -19.22
CA LEU A 43 -2.53 -14.58 -19.36
C LEU A 43 -3.70 -14.13 -18.47
N THR A 44 -4.70 -14.98 -18.28
CA THR A 44 -5.87 -14.71 -17.46
C THR A 44 -5.47 -14.63 -15.97
N GLY A 45 -4.66 -15.58 -15.50
CA GLY A 45 -4.15 -15.58 -14.13
C GLY A 45 -3.32 -14.34 -13.80
N ILE A 46 -2.41 -13.94 -14.71
CA ILE A 46 -1.63 -12.71 -14.55
C ILE A 46 -2.52 -11.47 -14.51
N ALA A 47 -3.51 -11.39 -15.43
CA ALA A 47 -4.45 -10.28 -15.45
C ALA A 47 -5.27 -10.19 -14.15
N LEU A 48 -5.80 -11.32 -13.66
CA LEU A 48 -6.55 -11.38 -12.40
C LEU A 48 -5.72 -10.93 -11.20
N ILE A 49 -4.44 -11.35 -11.13
CA ILE A 49 -3.54 -10.90 -10.07
C ILE A 49 -3.27 -9.40 -10.17
N GLY A 50 -3.09 -8.87 -11.37
CA GLY A 50 -2.93 -7.43 -11.59
C GLY A 50 -4.17 -6.65 -11.16
N ILE A 51 -5.36 -7.08 -11.54
CA ILE A 51 -6.64 -6.48 -11.12
C ILE A 51 -6.78 -6.51 -9.60
N ALA A 52 -6.55 -7.67 -8.98
CA ALA A 52 -6.63 -7.82 -7.53
C ALA A 52 -5.63 -6.92 -6.79
N ALA A 53 -4.40 -6.79 -7.29
CA ALA A 53 -3.40 -5.89 -6.73
C ALA A 53 -3.83 -4.42 -6.83
N GLY A 54 -4.36 -4.01 -7.99
CA GLY A 54 -4.79 -2.62 -8.20
C GLY A 54 -6.08 -2.25 -7.47
N THR A 55 -7.02 -3.16 -7.29
CA THR A 55 -8.30 -2.88 -6.62
C THR A 55 -8.26 -3.20 -5.13
N GLY A 56 -7.35 -4.06 -4.69
CA GLY A 56 -7.31 -4.62 -3.34
C GLY A 56 -7.18 -3.58 -2.24
N GLY A 57 -6.35 -2.55 -2.43
CA GLY A 57 -6.23 -1.45 -1.47
C GLY A 57 -7.54 -0.72 -1.24
N GLY A 58 -8.25 -0.41 -2.32
CA GLY A 58 -9.58 0.20 -2.27
C GLY A 58 -10.64 -0.70 -1.63
N LEU A 59 -10.59 -2.02 -1.92
CA LEU A 59 -11.50 -2.99 -1.29
C LEU A 59 -11.32 -3.03 0.23
N PHE A 60 -10.11 -3.17 0.73
CA PHE A 60 -9.85 -3.16 2.17
C PHE A 60 -10.26 -1.84 2.82
N ARG A 61 -9.94 -0.70 2.19
CA ARG A 61 -10.35 0.61 2.66
C ARG A 61 -11.86 0.71 2.83
N ASP A 62 -12.59 0.40 1.76
CA ASP A 62 -14.04 0.62 1.74
C ASP A 62 -14.75 -0.35 2.69
N LEU A 63 -14.29 -1.60 2.80
CA LEU A 63 -14.80 -2.55 3.79
C LEU A 63 -14.58 -2.07 5.23
N MET A 64 -13.40 -1.50 5.55
CA MET A 64 -13.14 -0.96 6.90
C MET A 64 -14.02 0.26 7.21
N LEU A 65 -14.36 1.04 6.19
CA LEU A 65 -15.21 2.22 6.32
C LEU A 65 -16.71 1.90 6.23
N ASN A 66 -17.07 0.61 6.11
CA ASN A 66 -18.46 0.15 5.91
C ASN A 66 -19.12 0.79 4.68
N GLU A 67 -18.34 1.01 3.63
CA GLU A 67 -18.76 1.56 2.36
C GLU A 67 -18.81 0.48 1.29
N ILE A 68 -19.67 0.64 0.28
CA ILE A 68 -19.64 -0.22 -0.90
C ILE A 68 -18.35 0.06 -1.65
N PRO A 69 -17.51 -0.96 -1.96
CA PRO A 69 -16.27 -0.76 -2.68
C PRO A 69 -16.47 0.01 -3.97
N VAL A 70 -15.72 1.11 -4.15
CA VAL A 70 -15.85 1.98 -5.34
C VAL A 70 -15.65 1.22 -6.66
N ALA A 71 -14.84 0.18 -6.65
CA ALA A 71 -14.61 -0.70 -7.79
C ALA A 71 -15.90 -1.42 -8.28
N LEU A 72 -16.92 -1.53 -7.41
CA LEU A 72 -18.22 -2.13 -7.74
C LEU A 72 -19.29 -1.09 -8.06
N GLN A 73 -19.02 0.19 -7.84
CA GLN A 73 -20.00 1.25 -8.06
C GLN A 73 -19.97 1.81 -9.48
N LEU A 74 -18.78 1.88 -10.09
CA LEU A 74 -18.58 2.48 -11.41
C LEU A 74 -17.76 1.56 -12.31
N ASN A 75 -18.23 1.33 -13.52
CA ASN A 75 -17.55 0.46 -14.51
C ASN A 75 -16.11 0.90 -14.82
N TRP A 76 -15.81 2.19 -14.74
CA TRP A 76 -14.50 2.74 -15.05
C TRP A 76 -13.38 2.11 -14.21
N TYR A 77 -13.65 1.78 -12.97
CA TYR A 77 -12.65 1.19 -12.07
C TYR A 77 -12.14 -0.16 -12.58
N LEU A 78 -13.07 -1.06 -12.92
CA LEU A 78 -12.71 -2.38 -13.45
C LEU A 78 -12.16 -2.29 -14.87
N MET A 79 -12.69 -1.40 -15.72
CA MET A 79 -12.15 -1.20 -17.07
C MET A 79 -10.71 -0.72 -17.03
N VAL A 80 -10.38 0.25 -16.15
CA VAL A 80 -9.02 0.74 -15.96
C VAL A 80 -8.13 -0.35 -15.36
N ALA A 81 -8.61 -1.11 -14.37
CA ALA A 81 -7.85 -2.21 -13.78
C ALA A 81 -7.50 -3.29 -14.81
N VAL A 82 -8.46 -3.70 -15.64
CA VAL A 82 -8.24 -4.69 -16.71
C VAL A 82 -7.26 -4.14 -17.76
N GLY A 83 -7.52 -2.94 -18.28
CA GLY A 83 -6.65 -2.33 -19.29
C GLY A 83 -5.23 -2.14 -18.80
N ALA A 84 -5.07 -1.68 -17.54
CA ALA A 84 -3.78 -1.49 -16.90
C ALA A 84 -3.05 -2.82 -16.63
N ALA A 85 -3.76 -3.87 -16.23
CA ALA A 85 -3.17 -5.20 -16.05
C ALA A 85 -2.65 -5.77 -17.37
N LEU A 86 -3.44 -5.66 -18.46
CA LEU A 86 -3.02 -6.07 -19.81
C LEU A 86 -1.80 -5.27 -20.28
N LEU A 87 -1.80 -3.96 -20.05
CA LEU A 87 -0.65 -3.10 -20.33
C LEU A 87 0.59 -3.54 -19.52
N GLY A 88 0.43 -3.85 -18.24
CA GLY A 88 1.50 -4.34 -17.38
C GLY A 88 2.15 -5.64 -17.90
N MET A 89 1.33 -6.56 -18.40
CA MET A 89 1.81 -7.80 -19.06
C MET A 89 2.64 -7.51 -20.31
N LEU A 90 2.21 -6.53 -21.12
CA LEU A 90 2.95 -6.12 -22.32
C LEU A 90 4.27 -5.44 -21.95
N LEU A 91 4.25 -4.55 -20.95
CA LEU A 91 5.41 -3.80 -20.49
C LEU A 91 6.42 -4.69 -19.73
N GLU A 92 6.00 -5.80 -19.12
CA GLU A 92 6.90 -6.73 -18.44
C GLU A 92 8.07 -7.14 -19.34
N ARG A 93 7.82 -7.46 -20.61
CA ARG A 93 8.86 -7.82 -21.57
C ARG A 93 9.90 -6.70 -21.78
N LEU A 94 9.44 -5.44 -21.71
CA LEU A 94 10.27 -4.26 -21.91
C LEU A 94 11.08 -3.92 -20.66
N PHE A 95 10.51 -4.12 -19.48
CA PHE A 95 11.09 -3.72 -18.19
C PHE A 95 11.71 -4.87 -17.39
N GLN A 96 11.84 -6.08 -17.94
CA GLN A 96 12.46 -7.24 -17.26
C GLN A 96 13.85 -6.97 -16.68
N ARG A 97 14.59 -6.04 -17.25
CA ARG A 97 15.95 -5.67 -16.78
C ARG A 97 15.97 -4.54 -15.75
N LEU A 98 14.82 -3.93 -15.44
CA LEU A 98 14.70 -2.76 -14.58
C LEU A 98 13.88 -3.10 -13.32
N GLY A 99 14.40 -3.98 -12.46
CA GLY A 99 13.79 -4.28 -11.16
C GLY A 99 13.49 -3.02 -10.34
N SER A 100 14.29 -1.96 -10.54
CA SER A 100 14.06 -0.64 -9.92
C SER A 100 12.75 0.02 -10.36
N VAL A 101 12.27 -0.22 -11.59
CA VAL A 101 10.98 0.34 -12.06
C VAL A 101 9.82 -0.30 -11.31
N ILE A 102 9.84 -1.63 -11.15
CA ILE A 102 8.79 -2.34 -10.41
C ILE A 102 8.77 -1.88 -8.95
N THR A 103 9.93 -1.69 -8.33
CA THR A 103 10.03 -1.14 -6.97
C THR A 103 9.50 0.29 -6.89
N GLY A 104 9.79 1.12 -7.89
CA GLY A 104 9.27 2.48 -7.96
C GLY A 104 7.75 2.53 -8.12
N LEU A 105 7.19 1.70 -9.00
CA LEU A 105 5.73 1.56 -9.17
C LEU A 105 5.07 1.05 -7.88
N ASP A 106 5.68 0.07 -7.21
CA ASP A 106 5.23 -0.44 -5.91
C ASP A 106 5.20 0.67 -4.85
N ALA A 107 6.29 1.44 -4.72
CA ALA A 107 6.37 2.56 -3.78
C ALA A 107 5.31 3.65 -4.08
N LEU A 108 5.08 3.95 -5.36
CA LEU A 108 4.08 4.91 -5.79
C LEU A 108 2.66 4.42 -5.47
N THR A 109 2.36 3.15 -5.75
CA THR A 109 1.08 2.52 -5.43
C THR A 109 0.78 2.61 -3.94
N ILE A 110 1.76 2.27 -3.09
CA ILE A 110 1.62 2.36 -1.63
C ILE A 110 1.32 3.80 -1.21
N GLY A 111 2.05 4.78 -1.75
CA GLY A 111 1.84 6.20 -1.44
C GLY A 111 0.45 6.70 -1.84
N LEU A 112 0.01 6.37 -3.04
CA LEU A 112 -1.32 6.77 -3.55
C LEU A 112 -2.44 6.19 -2.69
N PHE A 113 -2.46 4.88 -2.47
CA PHE A 113 -3.49 4.24 -1.64
C PHE A 113 -3.43 4.67 -0.18
N CYS A 114 -2.24 4.95 0.37
CA CYS A 114 -2.09 5.52 1.70
C CYS A 114 -2.77 6.88 1.82
N ALA A 115 -2.46 7.79 0.90
CA ALA A 115 -3.03 9.13 0.89
C ALA A 115 -4.56 9.11 0.69
N ILE A 116 -5.04 8.33 -0.28
CA ILE A 116 -6.46 8.17 -0.57
C ILE A 116 -7.20 7.55 0.62
N GLY A 117 -6.66 6.50 1.22
CA GLY A 117 -7.27 5.80 2.35
C GLY A 117 -7.36 6.68 3.59
N THR A 118 -6.28 7.37 3.95
CA THR A 118 -6.25 8.29 5.10
C THR A 118 -7.18 9.48 4.87
N THR A 119 -7.15 10.09 3.67
CA THR A 119 -8.03 11.20 3.33
C THR A 119 -9.50 10.80 3.44
N LYS A 120 -9.89 9.66 2.86
CA LYS A 120 -11.28 9.17 2.92
C LYS A 120 -11.73 8.92 4.35
N ALA A 121 -10.88 8.31 5.17
CA ALA A 121 -11.18 8.07 6.57
C ALA A 121 -11.39 9.36 7.36
N LEU A 122 -10.53 10.37 7.19
CA LEU A 122 -10.69 11.68 7.82
C LEU A 122 -11.96 12.41 7.36
N THR A 123 -12.28 12.35 6.07
CA THR A 123 -13.50 12.99 5.53
C THR A 123 -14.79 12.35 6.03
N LEU A 124 -14.76 11.06 6.35
CA LEU A 124 -15.85 10.35 7.01
C LEU A 124 -15.90 10.58 8.53
N GLY A 125 -15.02 11.44 9.05
CA GLY A 125 -15.01 11.82 10.47
C GLY A 125 -14.33 10.84 11.41
N LEU A 126 -13.50 9.93 10.91
CA LEU A 126 -12.72 9.06 11.78
C LEU A 126 -11.64 9.89 12.52
N PRO A 127 -11.35 9.54 13.80
CA PRO A 127 -10.21 10.10 14.52
C PRO A 127 -8.88 9.80 13.82
N GLU A 128 -7.83 10.54 14.17
CA GLU A 128 -6.52 10.54 13.52
C GLU A 128 -5.88 9.14 13.46
N ILE A 129 -5.85 8.41 14.58
CA ILE A 129 -5.20 7.10 14.66
C ILE A 129 -5.94 6.04 13.81
N PRO A 130 -7.29 5.89 13.90
CA PRO A 130 -8.04 5.05 12.99
C PRO A 130 -7.87 5.45 11.52
N ALA A 131 -7.79 6.75 11.20
CA ALA A 131 -7.59 7.19 9.83
C ALA A 131 -6.20 6.77 9.29
N ILE A 132 -5.13 6.86 10.11
CA ILE A 132 -3.82 6.33 9.77
C ILE A 132 -3.91 4.82 9.51
N PHE A 133 -4.58 4.07 10.38
CA PHE A 133 -4.73 2.62 10.24
C PHE A 133 -5.41 2.23 8.93
N VAL A 134 -6.53 2.89 8.58
CA VAL A 134 -7.24 2.67 7.30
C VAL A 134 -6.34 2.99 6.11
N GLY A 135 -5.59 4.11 6.18
CA GLY A 135 -4.63 4.48 5.15
C GLY A 135 -3.53 3.45 4.94
N VAL A 136 -2.94 2.95 6.03
CA VAL A 136 -1.92 1.90 5.99
C VAL A 136 -2.49 0.61 5.42
N LEU A 137 -3.68 0.18 5.85
CA LEU A 137 -4.32 -1.03 5.35
C LEU A 137 -4.66 -0.91 3.86
N SER A 138 -5.15 0.27 3.43
CA SER A 138 -5.37 0.57 2.02
C SER A 138 -4.06 0.49 1.21
N ALA A 139 -2.97 1.04 1.74
CA ALA A 139 -1.67 1.04 1.08
C ALA A 139 -1.12 -0.37 0.81
N VAL A 140 -1.27 -1.28 1.76
CA VAL A 140 -0.69 -2.63 1.68
C VAL A 140 -1.68 -3.69 1.17
N GLY A 141 -2.98 -3.39 1.13
CA GLY A 141 -4.03 -4.35 0.82
C GLY A 141 -3.86 -5.01 -0.56
N GLY A 142 -3.51 -4.23 -1.57
CA GLY A 142 -3.27 -4.76 -2.91
C GLY A 142 -2.09 -5.73 -2.97
N SER A 143 -0.98 -5.42 -2.31
CA SER A 143 0.18 -6.31 -2.25
C SER A 143 -0.10 -7.57 -1.44
N ILE A 144 -0.90 -7.50 -0.38
CA ILE A 144 -1.34 -8.68 0.38
C ILE A 144 -2.15 -9.61 -0.52
N LEU A 145 -3.15 -9.10 -1.25
CA LEU A 145 -3.95 -9.93 -2.16
C LEU A 145 -3.09 -10.55 -3.26
N ARG A 146 -2.18 -9.78 -3.86
CA ARG A 146 -1.22 -10.28 -4.85
C ARG A 146 -0.40 -11.43 -4.30
N ASP A 147 0.21 -11.25 -3.14
CA ASP A 147 1.09 -12.26 -2.54
C ASP A 147 0.31 -13.52 -2.15
N LEU A 148 -0.91 -13.38 -1.65
CA LEU A 148 -1.82 -14.50 -1.35
C LEU A 148 -2.17 -15.30 -2.62
N LEU A 149 -2.58 -14.61 -3.70
CA LEU A 149 -2.93 -15.26 -4.96
C LEU A 149 -1.73 -15.97 -5.61
N LEU A 150 -0.53 -15.42 -5.43
CA LEU A 150 0.72 -16.02 -5.86
C LEU A 150 1.24 -17.09 -4.87
N ASN A 151 0.53 -17.35 -3.77
CA ASN A 151 1.02 -18.22 -2.68
C ASN A 151 2.47 -17.90 -2.30
N LEU A 152 2.75 -16.61 -2.13
CA LEU A 152 4.03 -16.08 -1.68
C LEU A 152 3.94 -15.69 -0.21
N PRO A 153 5.06 -15.69 0.50
CA PRO A 153 5.11 -15.05 1.80
C PRO A 153 4.76 -13.58 1.68
N ILE A 154 3.81 -13.11 2.50
CA ILE A 154 3.32 -11.73 2.44
C ILE A 154 4.49 -10.77 2.71
N ALA A 155 4.83 -9.92 1.73
CA ALA A 155 5.98 -9.02 1.80
C ALA A 155 5.95 -8.11 3.03
N LEU A 156 4.76 -7.69 3.47
CA LEU A 156 4.54 -6.88 4.67
C LEU A 156 5.14 -7.50 5.94
N MET A 157 5.16 -8.83 6.04
CA MET A 157 5.60 -9.59 7.22
C MET A 157 7.08 -9.98 7.17
N HIS A 158 7.77 -9.70 6.06
CA HIS A 158 9.15 -10.11 5.88
C HIS A 158 10.14 -9.00 6.24
N VAL A 159 11.26 -9.46 6.81
CA VAL A 159 12.40 -8.59 7.17
C VAL A 159 12.90 -7.85 5.93
N GLY A 160 13.02 -6.52 6.03
CA GLY A 160 13.55 -5.67 4.95
C GLY A 160 12.50 -5.03 4.06
N SER A 161 11.21 -5.30 4.25
CA SER A 161 10.19 -4.69 3.36
C SER A 161 9.77 -3.28 3.75
N LEU A 162 9.83 -2.88 5.03
CA LEU A 162 9.43 -1.57 5.58
C LEU A 162 8.13 -0.96 4.99
N TYR A 163 7.25 -1.79 4.41
CA TYR A 163 5.99 -1.36 3.77
C TYR A 163 5.12 -0.56 4.73
N ALA A 164 4.81 -1.17 5.89
CA ALA A 164 3.95 -0.54 6.87
C ALA A 164 4.56 0.73 7.44
N ILE A 165 5.88 0.76 7.68
CA ILE A 165 6.56 1.94 8.23
C ILE A 165 6.49 3.11 7.26
N ALA A 166 6.72 2.87 5.96
CA ALA A 166 6.60 3.91 4.94
C ALA A 166 5.17 4.46 4.89
N ALA A 167 4.16 3.58 4.93
CA ALA A 167 2.76 3.99 4.93
C ALA A 167 2.38 4.74 6.22
N VAL A 168 2.84 4.29 7.40
CA VAL A 168 2.62 4.99 8.68
C VAL A 168 3.25 6.37 8.66
N ALA A 169 4.49 6.50 8.16
CA ALA A 169 5.15 7.79 8.05
C ALA A 169 4.39 8.76 7.14
N GLY A 170 3.92 8.28 5.98
CA GLY A 170 3.12 9.09 5.06
C GLY A 170 1.76 9.47 5.63
N ALA A 171 1.00 8.52 6.16
CA ALA A 171 -0.30 8.78 6.77
C ALA A 171 -0.18 9.71 7.99
N GLY A 172 0.84 9.50 8.83
CA GLY A 172 1.14 10.38 9.95
C GLY A 172 1.45 11.82 9.51
N THR A 173 2.24 11.97 8.44
CA THR A 173 2.50 13.28 7.83
C THR A 173 1.21 13.96 7.37
N LEU A 174 0.34 13.23 6.66
CA LEU A 174 -0.95 13.76 6.20
C LEU A 174 -1.80 14.25 7.37
N VAL A 175 -2.00 13.40 8.37
CA VAL A 175 -2.83 13.73 9.55
C VAL A 175 -2.26 14.94 10.29
N SER A 176 -0.94 14.98 10.52
CA SER A 176 -0.28 16.10 11.20
C SER A 176 -0.43 17.42 10.44
N LEU A 177 -0.27 17.39 9.11
CA LEU A 177 -0.41 18.58 8.27
C LEU A 177 -1.85 19.11 8.25
N VAL A 178 -2.83 18.21 8.18
CA VAL A 178 -4.24 18.58 8.25
C VAL A 178 -4.59 19.19 9.60
N ALA A 179 -4.06 18.63 10.69
CA ALA A 179 -4.22 19.20 12.05
C ALA A 179 -3.59 20.59 12.18
N LEU A 180 -2.53 20.89 11.42
CA LEU A 180 -1.90 22.22 11.35
C LEU A 180 -2.62 23.18 10.38
N GLY A 181 -3.75 22.80 9.79
CA GLY A 181 -4.55 23.63 8.88
C GLY A 181 -4.05 23.63 7.43
N VAL A 182 -3.14 22.75 7.05
CA VAL A 182 -2.71 22.62 5.65
C VAL A 182 -3.85 22.05 4.81
N PRO A 183 -4.10 22.56 3.59
CA PRO A 183 -5.13 22.02 2.72
C PRO A 183 -4.94 20.51 2.46
N MET A 184 -6.04 19.75 2.53
CA MET A 184 -6.05 18.28 2.42
C MET A 184 -5.31 17.78 1.17
N PHE A 185 -5.47 18.45 0.04
CA PHE A 185 -4.81 18.08 -1.21
C PHE A 185 -3.28 18.17 -1.10
N VAL A 186 -2.76 19.25 -0.50
CA VAL A 186 -1.32 19.43 -0.30
C VAL A 186 -0.78 18.36 0.67
N ALA A 187 -1.50 18.11 1.77
CA ALA A 187 -1.16 17.07 2.72
C ALA A 187 -1.14 15.68 2.09
N ALA A 188 -2.10 15.38 1.20
CA ALA A 188 -2.15 14.12 0.46
C ALA A 188 -0.96 13.96 -0.52
N VAL A 189 -0.59 15.00 -1.25
CA VAL A 189 0.59 14.97 -2.14
C VAL A 189 1.87 14.74 -1.33
N LEU A 190 2.02 15.41 -0.18
CA LEU A 190 3.18 15.21 0.70
C LEU A 190 3.19 13.80 1.32
N CYS A 191 2.02 13.25 1.66
CA CYS A 191 1.91 11.85 2.09
C CYS A 191 2.46 10.88 1.03
N VAL A 192 2.07 11.06 -0.25
CA VAL A 192 2.60 10.25 -1.36
C VAL A 192 4.11 10.40 -1.46
N GLY A 193 4.62 11.64 -1.41
CA GLY A 193 6.06 11.91 -1.49
C GLY A 193 6.87 11.28 -0.35
N VAL A 194 6.38 11.41 0.89
CA VAL A 194 7.04 10.82 2.07
C VAL A 194 7.01 9.29 2.00
N THR A 195 5.84 8.70 1.71
CA THR A 195 5.71 7.24 1.59
C THR A 195 6.64 6.69 0.51
N PHE A 196 6.62 7.31 -0.67
CA PHE A 196 7.47 6.94 -1.79
C PHE A 196 8.95 7.07 -1.43
N GLY A 197 9.35 8.22 -0.86
CA GLY A 197 10.74 8.49 -0.48
C GLY A 197 11.25 7.49 0.55
N VAL A 198 10.51 7.28 1.65
CA VAL A 198 10.88 6.31 2.69
C VAL A 198 11.00 4.90 2.10
N ARG A 199 10.06 4.50 1.23
CA ARG A 199 10.06 3.18 0.61
C ARG A 199 11.26 2.98 -0.32
N VAL A 200 11.55 3.94 -1.18
CA VAL A 200 12.68 3.88 -2.11
C VAL A 200 14.01 3.89 -1.34
N LEU A 201 14.17 4.77 -0.35
CA LEU A 201 15.37 4.81 0.48
C LEU A 201 15.57 3.51 1.25
N ALA A 202 14.50 2.94 1.81
CA ALA A 202 14.56 1.66 2.51
C ALA A 202 15.08 0.52 1.61
N VAL A 203 14.66 0.50 0.34
CA VAL A 203 15.14 -0.49 -0.64
C VAL A 203 16.57 -0.22 -1.04
N LEU A 204 16.93 1.04 -1.34
CA LEU A 204 18.29 1.43 -1.77
C LEU A 204 19.33 1.15 -0.67
N PHE A 205 19.03 1.53 0.56
CA PHE A 205 19.93 1.34 1.70
C PHE A 205 19.76 0.01 2.41
N LYS A 206 18.88 -0.87 1.90
CA LYS A 206 18.59 -2.20 2.48
C LYS A 206 18.23 -2.12 3.97
N TRP A 207 17.46 -1.11 4.37
CA TRP A 207 16.99 -0.97 5.73
C TRP A 207 16.10 -2.15 6.10
N SER A 208 16.38 -2.75 7.24
CA SER A 208 15.61 -3.87 7.76
C SER A 208 15.33 -3.67 9.25
N LEU A 209 14.14 -4.10 9.68
CA LEU A 209 13.86 -4.24 11.09
C LEU A 209 14.62 -5.45 11.66
N PRO A 210 15.02 -5.41 12.95
CA PRO A 210 15.68 -6.54 13.58
C PRO A 210 14.76 -7.77 13.59
N GLU A 211 15.31 -8.92 13.20
CA GLU A 211 14.60 -10.19 13.25
C GLU A 211 14.32 -10.60 14.70
N GLN A 212 13.16 -11.21 14.95
CA GLN A 212 12.79 -11.77 16.25
C GLN A 212 13.84 -12.75 16.78
N ARG A 213 14.51 -13.51 15.91
CA ARG A 213 15.61 -14.46 16.26
C ARG A 213 16.83 -13.76 16.89
N ARG A 214 17.04 -12.47 16.62
CA ARG A 214 18.12 -11.71 17.28
C ARG A 214 17.80 -11.38 18.73
N LEU A 215 16.54 -11.30 19.10
CA LEU A 215 16.10 -11.06 20.48
C LEU A 215 16.31 -12.30 21.35
N GLU A 216 16.30 -13.51 20.79
CA GLU A 216 16.60 -14.74 21.53
C GLU A 216 18.08 -14.89 21.91
N ARG A 217 18.99 -14.11 21.32
CA ARG A 217 20.42 -14.09 21.67
C ARG A 217 20.76 -13.14 22.83
N MET A 218 19.79 -12.59 23.53
CA MET A 218 20.07 -12.00 24.82
C MET A 218 20.59 -13.08 25.76
N PRO A 219 21.76 -12.87 26.45
CA PRO A 219 22.39 -13.89 27.25
C PRO A 219 21.39 -14.39 28.29
N ARG A 220 21.00 -15.64 28.20
CA ARG A 220 20.34 -16.32 29.33
C ARG A 220 21.27 -16.17 30.52
N TRP A 221 20.89 -15.38 31.49
CA TRP A 221 21.53 -15.38 32.78
C TRP A 221 21.66 -16.84 33.21
N ARG A 222 22.92 -17.37 33.27
CA ARG A 222 23.23 -18.70 33.78
C ARG A 222 22.53 -18.80 35.14
N ARG A 223 21.44 -19.53 35.19
CA ARG A 223 21.00 -20.12 36.44
C ARG A 223 22.11 -21.09 36.83
N ARG A 224 23.03 -20.65 37.70
CA ARG A 224 23.89 -21.53 38.43
C ARG A 224 22.97 -22.43 39.24
N SER A 225 22.76 -23.64 38.76
CA SER A 225 22.22 -24.72 39.58
C SER A 225 23.18 -24.92 40.75
N ALA A 226 22.75 -24.50 41.92
CA ALA A 226 23.34 -24.98 43.15
C ALA A 226 23.11 -26.47 43.20
N ARG A 227 24.11 -27.25 42.84
CA ARG A 227 24.24 -28.63 43.29
C ARG A 227 24.93 -28.54 44.66
N ARG A 228 24.22 -28.84 45.69
CA ARG A 228 24.65 -29.54 46.90
C ARG A 228 23.46 -30.35 47.41
#